data_9e0deafa5189b6dae8435f3d69cae593
#
_entry.id   9e0deafa5189b6dae8435f3d69cae593
#
_cell.length_a   1.000
_cell.length_b   1.000
_cell.length_c   1.000
_cell.angle_alpha   90.00
_cell.angle_beta   90.00
_cell.angle_gamma   90.00
#
_symmetry.space_group_name_H-M   'P 1'
#
loop_
_entity.id
_entity.type
_entity.pdbx_description
1 polymer ?
#
loop_
_entity_poly.entity_id
_entity_poly.type
_entity_poly.pdbx_seq_one_letter_code
_entity_poly.pdbx_strand_id
1 'polypeptide(L)'
;MHGTEAILAKAGEAVDRALAEPSEDSVAHASLVVAQAKVLSAETALLASSKLFELAGTRSVTAKHNLDRFWRNARTHTLHDPARWKYHLIGNFVLNGVKPARHAWN
;
A
#
# COMPACT_ATOMS: atom_id res chain seq x y z
N MET A 1 -10.63 0.03 6.86
CA MET A 1 -9.53 0.44 7.75
C MET A 1 -8.96 -0.73 8.53
N HIS A 2 -9.73 -1.52 9.30
CA HIS A 2 -9.18 -2.66 10.05
C HIS A 2 -8.36 -3.66 9.23
N GLY A 3 -8.78 -3.95 7.98
CA GLY A 3 -7.99 -4.81 7.09
C GLY A 3 -6.61 -4.22 6.74
N THR A 4 -6.55 -2.90 6.57
CA THR A 4 -5.29 -2.19 6.29
C THR A 4 -4.36 -2.20 7.51
N GLU A 5 -4.91 -2.00 8.70
CA GLU A 5 -4.14 -2.08 9.95
C GLU A 5 -3.58 -3.48 10.18
N ALA A 6 -4.40 -4.50 9.94
CA ALA A 6 -3.99 -5.90 10.09
C ALA A 6 -2.87 -6.31 9.12
N ILE A 7 -2.97 -5.91 7.84
CA ILE A 7 -1.92 -6.21 6.87
C ILE A 7 -0.63 -5.44 7.15
N LEU A 8 -0.74 -4.21 7.66
CA LEU A 8 0.42 -3.41 8.05
C LEU A 8 1.17 -4.05 9.23
N ALA A 9 0.46 -4.50 10.26
CA ALA A 9 1.05 -5.23 11.38
C ALA A 9 1.76 -6.50 10.91
N LYS A 10 1.09 -7.28 10.04
CA LYS A 10 1.67 -8.49 9.45
C LYS A 10 2.92 -8.20 8.61
N ALA A 11 2.93 -7.08 7.89
CA ALA A 11 4.11 -6.66 7.13
C ALA A 11 5.29 -6.32 8.05
N GLY A 12 5.04 -5.62 9.17
CA GLY A 12 6.04 -5.35 10.20
C GLY A 12 6.65 -6.65 10.76
N GLU A 13 5.81 -7.59 11.18
CA GLU A 13 6.27 -8.89 11.67
C GLU A 13 7.11 -9.68 10.65
N ALA A 14 6.75 -9.61 9.36
CA ALA A 14 7.49 -10.27 8.29
C ALA A 14 8.87 -9.62 8.09
N VAL A 15 8.97 -8.30 8.18
CA VAL A 15 10.23 -7.56 8.11
C VAL A 15 11.11 -7.91 9.31
N ASP A 16 10.57 -7.87 10.53
CA ASP A 16 11.31 -8.20 11.75
C ASP A 16 11.88 -9.61 11.69
N ARG A 17 11.09 -10.57 11.20
CA ARG A 17 11.55 -11.95 11.01
C ARG A 17 12.68 -12.04 9.96
N ALA A 18 12.55 -11.33 8.84
CA ALA A 18 13.58 -11.32 7.80
C ALA A 18 14.89 -10.66 8.28
N LEU A 19 14.80 -9.72 9.23
CA LEU A 19 15.97 -9.11 9.85
C LEU A 19 16.63 -10.03 10.88
N ALA A 20 15.83 -10.75 11.67
CA ALA A 20 16.34 -11.68 12.69
C ALA A 20 16.96 -12.93 12.08
N GLU A 21 16.33 -13.49 11.06
CA GLU A 21 16.74 -14.73 10.37
C GLU A 21 16.74 -14.51 8.86
N PRO A 22 17.74 -13.82 8.30
CA PRO A 22 17.77 -13.48 6.90
C PRO A 22 18.00 -14.72 6.01
N SER A 23 17.06 -14.96 5.11
CA SER A 23 17.14 -15.97 4.08
C SER A 23 16.49 -15.43 2.81
N GLU A 24 16.75 -16.09 1.67
CA GLU A 24 16.07 -15.72 0.43
C GLU A 24 14.54 -15.78 0.57
N ASP A 25 14.03 -16.81 1.25
CA ASP A 25 12.60 -17.00 1.46
C ASP A 25 12.00 -15.96 2.43
N SER A 26 12.67 -15.69 3.56
CA SER A 26 12.17 -14.70 4.52
C SER A 26 12.15 -13.28 3.94
N VAL A 27 13.16 -12.91 3.17
CA VAL A 27 13.24 -11.61 2.49
C VAL A 27 12.20 -11.51 1.37
N ALA A 28 12.02 -12.54 0.56
CA ALA A 28 10.98 -12.56 -0.47
C ALA A 28 9.58 -12.47 0.14
N HIS A 29 9.33 -13.20 1.23
CA HIS A 29 8.06 -13.13 1.96
C HIS A 29 7.80 -11.73 2.51
N ALA A 30 8.78 -11.10 3.16
CA ALA A 30 8.66 -9.73 3.66
C ALA A 30 8.34 -8.74 2.53
N SER A 31 9.06 -8.81 1.40
CA SER A 31 8.79 -7.98 0.22
C SER A 31 7.36 -8.12 -0.30
N LEU A 32 6.84 -9.34 -0.35
CA LEU A 32 5.47 -9.61 -0.80
C LEU A 32 4.42 -9.01 0.15
N VAL A 33 4.57 -9.23 1.46
CA VAL A 33 3.60 -8.73 2.45
C VAL A 33 3.65 -7.20 2.51
N VAL A 34 4.82 -6.58 2.41
CA VAL A 34 4.97 -5.11 2.31
C VAL A 34 4.30 -4.58 1.03
N ALA A 35 4.48 -5.25 -0.10
CA ALA A 35 3.81 -4.87 -1.34
C ALA A 35 2.28 -4.95 -1.22
N GLN A 36 1.75 -6.00 -0.59
CA GLN A 36 0.31 -6.15 -0.31
C GLN A 36 -0.20 -5.03 0.62
N ALA A 37 0.55 -4.71 1.68
CA ALA A 37 0.21 -3.62 2.60
C ALA A 37 0.18 -2.28 1.86
N LYS A 38 1.16 -2.01 0.99
CA LYS A 38 1.20 -0.79 0.18
C LYS A 38 -0.03 -0.67 -0.74
N VAL A 39 -0.37 -1.73 -1.45
CA VAL A 39 -1.53 -1.74 -2.36
C VAL A 39 -2.81 -1.46 -1.59
N LEU A 40 -3.08 -2.22 -0.53
CA LEU A 40 -4.32 -2.08 0.25
C LEU A 40 -4.41 -0.71 0.94
N SER A 41 -3.29 -0.20 1.47
CA SER A 41 -3.24 1.13 2.09
C SER A 41 -3.52 2.24 1.09
N ALA A 42 -2.95 2.16 -0.11
CA ALA A 42 -3.15 3.13 -1.17
C ALA A 42 -4.62 3.16 -1.63
N GLU A 43 -5.23 2.00 -1.86
CA GLU A 43 -6.64 1.89 -2.24
C GLU A 43 -7.56 2.41 -1.13
N THR A 44 -7.29 2.04 0.11
CA THR A 44 -8.08 2.49 1.27
C THR A 44 -7.99 4.01 1.43
N ALA A 45 -6.81 4.61 1.27
CA ALA A 45 -6.63 6.05 1.37
C ALA A 45 -7.39 6.82 0.28
N LEU A 46 -7.34 6.34 -0.97
CA LEU A 46 -8.10 6.91 -2.08
C LEU A 46 -9.61 6.79 -1.86
N LEU A 47 -10.07 5.62 -1.44
CA LEU A 47 -11.49 5.40 -1.14
C LEU A 47 -11.96 6.28 0.01
N ALA A 48 -11.24 6.31 1.13
CA ALA A 48 -11.60 7.11 2.29
C ALA A 48 -11.63 8.60 1.99
N SER A 49 -10.63 9.13 1.27
CA SER A 49 -10.56 10.54 0.89
C SER A 49 -11.67 10.93 -0.11
N SER A 50 -12.08 10.01 -0.98
CA SER A 50 -13.23 10.21 -1.86
C SER A 50 -14.56 10.16 -1.09
N LYS A 51 -14.74 9.17 -0.21
CA LYS A 51 -15.95 9.03 0.62
C LYS A 51 -16.14 10.17 1.62
N LEU A 52 -15.08 10.86 2.00
CA LEU A 52 -15.16 12.06 2.84
C LEU A 52 -16.11 13.11 2.25
N PHE A 53 -16.09 13.30 0.92
CA PHE A 53 -16.98 14.25 0.24
C PHE A 53 -18.45 13.82 0.29
N GLU A 54 -18.72 12.52 0.18
CA GLU A 54 -20.09 11.98 0.30
C GLU A 54 -20.67 12.26 1.69
N LEU A 55 -19.87 12.07 2.74
CA LEU A 55 -20.28 12.30 4.11
C LEU A 55 -20.43 13.80 4.45
N ALA A 56 -19.55 14.63 3.89
CA ALA A 56 -19.53 16.08 4.17
C ALA A 56 -20.49 16.89 3.29
N GLY A 57 -21.05 16.29 2.24
CA GLY A 57 -22.02 16.91 1.35
C GLY A 57 -21.43 17.92 0.38
N THR A 58 -22.30 18.54 -0.43
CA THR A 58 -21.92 19.43 -1.55
C THR A 58 -20.99 20.57 -1.14
N ARG A 59 -21.16 21.13 0.05
CA ARG A 59 -20.32 22.24 0.53
C ARG A 59 -18.86 21.86 0.75
N SER A 60 -18.57 20.58 0.88
CA SER A 60 -17.21 20.07 1.11
C SER A 60 -16.27 20.30 -0.07
N VAL A 61 -16.80 20.45 -1.29
CA VAL A 61 -16.00 20.65 -2.51
C VAL A 61 -15.45 22.07 -2.66
N THR A 62 -15.87 23.00 -1.80
CA THR A 62 -15.38 24.39 -1.88
C THR A 62 -13.92 24.48 -1.42
N ALA A 63 -13.14 25.31 -2.09
CA ALA A 63 -11.72 25.53 -1.78
C ALA A 63 -11.49 25.98 -0.32
N LYS A 64 -12.48 26.64 0.31
CA LYS A 64 -12.42 27.06 1.70
C LYS A 64 -12.08 25.92 2.67
N HIS A 65 -12.61 24.71 2.42
CA HIS A 65 -12.40 23.57 3.30
C HIS A 65 -11.13 22.78 2.95
N ASN A 66 -10.61 22.93 1.71
CA ASN A 66 -9.40 22.30 1.22
C ASN A 66 -9.35 20.76 1.51
N LEU A 67 -10.51 20.08 1.43
CA LEU A 67 -10.60 18.65 1.72
C LEU A 67 -9.99 17.80 0.59
N ASP A 68 -9.93 18.32 -0.63
CA ASP A 68 -9.27 17.68 -1.77
C ASP A 68 -7.78 17.42 -1.55
N ARG A 69 -7.14 18.11 -0.61
CA ARG A 69 -5.74 17.86 -0.22
C ARG A 69 -5.50 16.41 0.20
N PHE A 70 -6.47 15.80 0.89
CA PHE A 70 -6.34 14.42 1.34
C PHE A 70 -6.31 13.45 0.15
N TRP A 71 -7.21 13.67 -0.81
CA TRP A 71 -7.22 12.88 -2.05
C TRP A 71 -5.95 13.12 -2.88
N ARG A 72 -5.54 14.37 -3.07
CA ARG A 72 -4.33 14.71 -3.83
C ARG A 72 -3.08 14.05 -3.22
N ASN A 73 -2.94 14.10 -1.91
CA ASN A 73 -1.82 13.47 -1.21
C ASN A 73 -1.85 11.94 -1.37
N ALA A 74 -3.01 11.32 -1.15
CA ALA A 74 -3.18 9.88 -1.34
C ALA A 74 -2.85 9.48 -2.78
N ARG A 75 -3.34 10.26 -3.76
CA ARG A 75 -3.07 9.99 -5.18
C ARG A 75 -1.60 10.14 -5.55
N THR A 76 -0.93 11.16 -5.07
CA THR A 76 0.51 11.35 -5.26
C THR A 76 1.29 10.15 -4.74
N HIS A 77 0.94 9.64 -3.56
CA HIS A 77 1.56 8.46 -2.97
C HIS A 77 1.44 7.21 -3.85
N THR A 78 0.32 7.03 -4.56
CA THR A 78 0.14 5.89 -5.47
C THR A 78 0.99 5.96 -6.73
N LEU A 79 1.50 7.14 -7.08
CA LEU A 79 2.29 7.40 -8.28
C LEU A 79 3.80 7.43 -8.01
N HIS A 80 4.19 7.84 -6.82
CA HIS A 80 5.57 7.78 -6.32
C HIS A 80 5.85 6.35 -5.84
N ASP A 81 6.74 5.63 -6.46
CA ASP A 81 6.86 4.17 -6.37
C ASP A 81 5.49 3.52 -6.74
N PRO A 82 5.17 3.44 -8.04
CA PRO A 82 3.80 3.23 -8.47
C PRO A 82 3.20 1.92 -7.97
N ALA A 83 2.03 2.00 -7.35
CA ALA A 83 1.30 0.84 -6.80
C ALA A 83 1.08 -0.27 -7.84
N ARG A 84 0.95 0.09 -9.14
CA ARG A 84 0.81 -0.88 -10.24
C ARG A 84 1.96 -1.89 -10.31
N TRP A 85 3.18 -1.49 -9.96
CA TRP A 85 4.32 -2.40 -9.95
C TRP A 85 4.27 -3.39 -8.79
N LYS A 86 3.62 -3.01 -7.67
CA LYS A 86 3.38 -3.93 -6.55
C LYS A 86 2.35 -4.99 -6.92
N TYR A 87 1.31 -4.63 -7.68
CA TYR A 87 0.39 -5.63 -8.27
C TYR A 87 1.12 -6.61 -9.18
N HIS A 88 1.99 -6.10 -10.06
CA HIS A 88 2.79 -6.95 -10.94
C HIS A 88 3.69 -7.91 -10.16
N LEU A 89 4.37 -7.41 -9.14
CA LEU A 89 5.26 -8.21 -8.27
C LEU A 89 4.50 -9.34 -7.58
N ILE A 90 3.36 -9.01 -6.95
CA ILE A 90 2.51 -9.99 -6.27
C ILE A 90 1.95 -11.01 -7.27
N GLY A 91 1.42 -10.55 -8.40
CA GLY A 91 0.85 -11.40 -9.43
C GLY A 91 1.89 -12.36 -10.02
N ASN A 92 3.10 -11.88 -10.30
CA ASN A 92 4.17 -12.69 -10.84
C ASN A 92 4.63 -13.78 -9.86
N PHE A 93 4.67 -13.47 -8.57
CA PHE A 93 4.94 -14.49 -7.55
C PHE A 93 3.82 -15.54 -7.48
N VAL A 94 2.56 -15.12 -7.41
CA VAL A 94 1.42 -16.04 -7.25
C VAL A 94 1.22 -16.93 -8.47
N LEU A 95 1.36 -16.36 -9.67
CA LEU A 95 1.11 -17.09 -10.92
C LEU A 95 2.31 -17.88 -11.43
N ASN A 96 3.52 -17.36 -11.25
CA ASN A 96 4.73 -17.89 -11.87
C ASN A 96 5.79 -18.35 -10.85
N GLY A 97 5.56 -18.16 -9.55
CA GLY A 97 6.52 -18.50 -8.50
C GLY A 97 7.79 -17.64 -8.50
N VAL A 98 7.77 -16.49 -9.20
CA VAL A 98 8.96 -15.62 -9.32
C VAL A 98 9.08 -14.77 -8.06
N LYS A 99 10.16 -14.99 -7.30
CA LYS A 99 10.45 -14.18 -6.10
C LYS A 99 10.81 -12.75 -6.46
N PRO A 100 10.42 -11.77 -5.62
CA PRO A 100 10.81 -10.38 -5.82
C PRO A 100 12.32 -10.20 -5.88
N ALA A 101 12.80 -9.42 -6.85
CA ALA A 101 14.20 -9.05 -6.90
C ALA A 101 14.56 -8.09 -5.75
N ARG A 102 15.77 -8.24 -5.21
CA ARG A 102 16.27 -7.35 -4.16
C ARG A 102 16.77 -6.05 -4.78
N HIS A 103 16.04 -4.96 -4.53
CA HIS A 103 16.48 -3.60 -4.88
C HIS A 103 15.75 -2.56 -3.99
N ALA A 104 16.16 -1.28 -4.10
CA ALA A 104 15.70 -0.22 -3.20
C ALA A 104 14.18 0.04 -3.19
N TRP A 105 13.47 -0.45 -4.20
CA TRP A 105 12.02 -0.22 -4.36
C TRP A 105 11.15 -1.45 -4.05
N ASN A 106 11.75 -2.51 -3.55
CA ASN A 106 11.05 -3.75 -3.16
C ASN A 106 11.17 -4.03 -1.68
#